data_bd05ade235b749b16c0d16558e8a0109
#
_entry.id   bd05ade235b749b16c0d16558e8a0109
#
_cell.length_a   1.000
_cell.length_b   1.000
_cell.length_c   1.000
_cell.angle_alpha   90.00
_cell.angle_beta   90.00
_cell.angle_gamma   90.00
#
_symmetry.space_group_name_H-M   'P 1'
#
loop_
_entity.id
_entity.type
_entity.pdbx_description
1 polymer ?
#
loop_
_entity_poly.entity_id
_entity_poly.type
_entity_poly.pdbx_seq_one_letter_code
_entity_poly.pdbx_strand_id
1 'polypeptide(L)'
;MNPLNKRPWIRTLALSAIATVVLLGCAKKEESQPAAAAPAKPEPFKIAFAYVGPVGDGGWTYAHDNGRKAIEKEFGDRVVTSFVENVPESADAERVLRDLAGQGNQLIFGTTFGYMEPLLKVAADHPAVKFEHATGYKQAANLRTYDSRTYEGAYMAGVIAGKMTRTNTLGVVASIPIPEVIRNINSFTLGAQSSNPKIKTKLVWVNEWFNPPKETEAATSLINGGADVLFQNTDSAAVLKTAQDKGKRAFGWDSDMTAYGPKAHLASAIINWGPYYVSATRAALEGQWNGGGAVWWGVKEGAIDLVSIAEDVPADTKARVEEVKKGLRDGSFAIWKGPIMDNTGKPVLKKDEVADDKFLGGIHFFVKGVEGKVPGGAK
;
A
#
# COMPACT_ATOMS: atom_id res chain seq x y z
N MET A 1 -49.37 47.03 14.78
CA MET A 1 -50.12 47.59 15.96
C MET A 1 -49.16 47.56 17.13
N ASN A 2 -48.61 48.72 17.43
CA ASN A 2 -48.05 49.16 18.70
C ASN A 2 -49.18 49.29 19.71
N PRO A 3 -49.02 49.49 21.03
CA PRO A 3 -47.97 50.26 21.69
C PRO A 3 -47.53 49.79 23.14
N LEU A 4 -46.36 50.21 23.60
CA LEU A 4 -46.11 51.24 24.65
C LEU A 4 -46.57 50.91 26.09
N ASN A 5 -45.71 50.88 27.09
CA ASN A 5 -45.51 52.07 27.94
C ASN A 5 -44.53 51.82 29.12
N LYS A 6 -43.50 52.63 29.25
CA LYS A 6 -43.17 53.66 30.22
C LYS A 6 -42.82 53.24 31.67
N ARG A 7 -41.61 53.57 32.01
CA ARG A 7 -40.96 54.22 33.18
C ARG A 7 -41.92 54.89 34.23
N PRO A 8 -41.45 55.48 35.37
CA PRO A 8 -40.18 55.60 36.08
C PRO A 8 -40.33 55.66 37.63
N TRP A 9 -39.29 56.25 38.32
CA TRP A 9 -39.19 57.02 39.56
C TRP A 9 -38.40 56.40 40.69
N ILE A 10 -37.31 56.93 41.09
CA ILE A 10 -36.77 58.21 41.71
C ILE A 10 -36.56 58.06 43.23
N ARG A 11 -35.26 58.35 43.60
CA ARG A 11 -34.75 59.04 44.80
C ARG A 11 -34.87 58.33 46.15
N THR A 12 -33.77 58.26 46.93
CA THR A 12 -33.40 59.30 47.89
C THR A 12 -31.98 59.13 48.45
N LEU A 13 -31.29 60.28 48.61
CA LEU A 13 -30.03 60.48 49.29
C LEU A 13 -30.13 60.21 50.80
N ALA A 14 -29.04 59.74 51.40
CA ALA A 14 -28.67 60.15 52.76
C ALA A 14 -27.13 60.20 52.90
N LEU A 15 -26.61 61.40 53.12
CA LEU A 15 -25.26 61.67 53.61
C LEU A 15 -25.15 61.26 55.06
N SER A 16 -24.00 60.69 55.45
CA SER A 16 -23.42 60.89 56.77
C SER A 16 -21.89 60.71 56.69
N ALA A 17 -21.21 61.79 56.93
CA ALA A 17 -19.77 61.85 57.17
C ALA A 17 -19.44 61.32 58.56
N ILE A 18 -18.24 60.80 58.76
CA ILE A 18 -17.31 61.13 59.85
C ILE A 18 -16.18 60.12 60.00
N ALA A 19 -15.03 60.67 60.05
CA ALA A 19 -13.80 60.38 60.78
C ALA A 19 -12.71 59.47 60.16
N THR A 20 -11.71 60.21 59.88
CA THR A 20 -10.31 59.89 59.60
C THR A 20 -9.65 59.12 60.72
N VAL A 21 -9.06 57.95 60.42
CA VAL A 21 -7.88 57.44 61.15
C VAL A 21 -6.85 57.00 60.12
N VAL A 22 -5.75 57.78 60.09
CA VAL A 22 -4.57 57.45 59.34
C VAL A 22 -3.77 56.38 60.10
N LEU A 23 -3.70 55.17 59.61
CA LEU A 23 -2.71 54.20 60.04
C LEU A 23 -1.84 53.86 58.80
N LEU A 24 -0.62 54.42 58.83
CA LEU A 24 0.45 53.98 57.93
C LEU A 24 0.77 52.52 58.24
N GLY A 25 0.25 51.57 57.39
CA GLY A 25 0.67 50.24 57.33
C GLY A 25 1.44 50.03 56.03
N CYS A 26 2.74 49.76 56.11
CA CYS A 26 3.56 49.34 54.99
C CYS A 26 3.01 48.01 54.43
N ALA A 27 2.17 48.09 53.41
CA ALA A 27 1.82 46.91 52.63
C ALA A 27 2.99 46.56 51.68
N LYS A 28 3.75 45.52 52.02
CA LYS A 28 4.62 44.82 51.05
C LYS A 28 3.77 44.47 49.87
N LYS A 29 4.12 45.01 48.70
CA LYS A 29 3.62 44.61 47.43
C LYS A 29 4.11 43.15 47.21
N GLU A 30 3.28 42.16 47.38
CA GLU A 30 3.55 40.81 46.88
C GLU A 30 3.67 40.90 45.36
N GLU A 31 4.89 40.79 44.87
CA GLU A 31 5.13 40.51 43.45
C GLU A 31 4.47 39.18 43.17
N SER A 32 3.36 39.20 42.40
CA SER A 32 2.77 38.01 41.82
C SER A 32 3.83 37.36 40.93
N GLN A 33 4.39 36.23 41.36
CA GLN A 33 5.20 35.37 40.50
C GLN A 33 4.40 35.08 39.23
N PRO A 34 5.01 35.26 38.04
CA PRO A 34 4.37 34.81 36.79
C PRO A 34 4.03 33.36 36.94
N ALA A 35 2.77 32.99 36.72
CA ALA A 35 2.36 31.61 36.67
C ALA A 35 3.29 30.90 35.67
N ALA A 36 3.95 29.83 36.10
CA ALA A 36 4.80 29.02 35.23
C ALA A 36 3.97 28.62 34.01
N ALA A 37 4.41 29.04 32.83
CA ALA A 37 3.77 28.67 31.59
C ALA A 37 3.66 27.14 31.55
N ALA A 38 2.46 26.63 31.29
CA ALA A 38 2.26 25.18 31.10
C ALA A 38 3.30 24.72 30.07
N PRO A 39 3.94 23.56 30.26
CA PRO A 39 4.92 23.05 29.29
C PRO A 39 4.28 22.98 27.91
N ALA A 40 4.92 23.62 26.94
CA ALA A 40 4.45 23.61 25.57
C ALA A 40 4.28 22.14 25.14
N LYS A 41 3.12 21.83 24.52
CA LYS A 41 2.88 20.48 23.96
C LYS A 41 4.02 20.19 22.95
N PRO A 42 4.69 19.03 23.03
CA PRO A 42 5.76 18.73 22.09
C PRO A 42 5.22 18.78 20.64
N GLU A 43 6.03 19.34 19.75
CA GLU A 43 5.72 19.38 18.31
C GLU A 43 5.45 17.95 17.79
N PRO A 44 4.41 17.76 16.97
CA PRO A 44 4.10 16.45 16.41
C PRO A 44 5.21 15.97 15.45
N PHE A 45 5.47 14.68 15.44
CA PHE A 45 6.42 14.06 14.52
C PHE A 45 5.87 14.11 13.10
N LYS A 46 6.63 14.72 12.17
CA LYS A 46 6.20 14.97 10.79
C LYS A 46 6.56 13.81 9.87
N ILE A 47 5.58 13.30 9.16
CA ILE A 47 5.72 12.17 8.24
C ILE A 47 5.16 12.57 6.88
N ALA A 48 5.89 12.26 5.80
CA ALA A 48 5.43 12.54 4.44
C ALA A 48 5.45 11.31 3.56
N PHE A 49 4.57 11.32 2.54
CA PHE A 49 4.45 10.29 1.54
C PHE A 49 4.56 10.89 0.14
N ALA A 50 5.34 10.24 -0.73
CA ALA A 50 5.35 10.50 -2.15
C ALA A 50 4.68 9.32 -2.88
N TYR A 51 3.53 9.57 -3.51
CA TYR A 51 2.72 8.58 -4.21
C TYR A 51 2.88 8.70 -5.72
N VAL A 52 3.03 7.57 -6.41
CA VAL A 52 3.18 7.52 -7.87
C VAL A 52 1.86 7.78 -8.60
N GLY A 53 0.74 7.38 -8.04
CA GLY A 53 -0.60 7.55 -8.57
C GLY A 53 -1.50 8.40 -7.68
N PRO A 54 -2.78 8.57 -8.04
CA PRO A 54 -3.76 9.27 -7.24
C PRO A 54 -4.26 8.38 -6.08
N VAL A 55 -4.58 8.98 -4.93
CA VAL A 55 -5.15 8.25 -3.77
C VAL A 55 -6.50 7.59 -4.06
N GLY A 56 -7.13 7.94 -5.17
CA GLY A 56 -8.40 7.38 -5.64
C GLY A 56 -8.26 6.30 -6.71
N ASP A 57 -7.06 5.76 -6.96
CA ASP A 57 -6.82 4.72 -7.98
C ASP A 57 -7.60 3.42 -7.71
N GLY A 58 -7.86 3.15 -6.44
CA GLY A 58 -8.54 1.93 -5.97
C GLY A 58 -7.58 0.74 -5.83
N GLY A 59 -6.28 0.92 -6.09
CA GLY A 59 -5.24 -0.10 -6.06
C GLY A 59 -4.06 0.29 -5.19
N TRP A 60 -2.88 0.41 -5.80
CA TRP A 60 -1.59 0.61 -5.12
C TRP A 60 -1.56 1.85 -4.23
N THR A 61 -1.80 3.03 -4.79
CA THR A 61 -1.74 4.28 -4.02
C THR A 61 -2.83 4.34 -2.95
N TYR A 62 -4.03 3.84 -3.25
CA TYR A 62 -5.11 3.71 -2.27
C TYR A 62 -4.70 2.82 -1.08
N ALA A 63 -4.05 1.69 -1.32
CA ALA A 63 -3.56 0.80 -0.26
C ALA A 63 -2.50 1.49 0.61
N HIS A 64 -1.57 2.23 0.02
CA HIS A 64 -0.57 3.02 0.74
C HIS A 64 -1.21 4.14 1.58
N ASP A 65 -2.21 4.86 1.05
CA ASP A 65 -2.91 5.92 1.79
C ASP A 65 -3.73 5.36 2.97
N ASN A 66 -4.28 4.15 2.84
CA ASN A 66 -4.88 3.45 3.97
C ASN A 66 -3.84 3.13 5.07
N GLY A 67 -2.63 2.78 4.68
CA GLY A 67 -1.50 2.63 5.61
C GLY A 67 -1.14 3.93 6.31
N ARG A 68 -1.09 5.06 5.58
CA ARG A 68 -0.90 6.40 6.17
C ARG A 68 -2.00 6.73 7.19
N LYS A 69 -3.26 6.49 6.85
CA LYS A 69 -4.39 6.70 7.76
C LYS A 69 -4.31 5.80 9.00
N ALA A 70 -3.73 4.60 8.89
CA ALA A 70 -3.49 3.74 10.05
C ALA A 70 -2.47 4.37 11.03
N ILE A 71 -1.45 5.09 10.53
CA ILE A 71 -0.53 5.87 11.37
C ILE A 71 -1.31 6.94 12.14
N GLU A 72 -2.12 7.75 11.46
CA GLU A 72 -2.92 8.81 12.08
C GLU A 72 -3.86 8.24 13.16
N LYS A 73 -4.50 7.12 12.87
CA LYS A 73 -5.39 6.44 13.82
C LYS A 73 -4.65 5.93 15.06
N GLU A 74 -3.45 5.38 14.90
CA GLU A 74 -2.68 4.79 16.00
C GLU A 74 -2.04 5.86 16.91
N PHE A 75 -1.48 6.91 16.31
CA PHE A 75 -0.65 7.88 17.06
C PHE A 75 -1.37 9.18 17.39
N GLY A 76 -2.49 9.50 16.73
CA GLY A 76 -3.26 10.72 16.97
C GLY A 76 -2.39 11.99 16.89
N ASP A 77 -2.53 12.86 17.86
CA ASP A 77 -1.81 14.14 17.94
C ASP A 77 -0.28 14.05 18.07
N ARG A 78 0.27 12.85 18.24
CA ARG A 78 1.73 12.65 18.31
C ARG A 78 2.40 12.75 16.95
N VAL A 79 1.63 12.60 15.86
CA VAL A 79 2.13 12.66 14.48
C VAL A 79 1.29 13.61 13.64
N VAL A 80 1.88 14.11 12.56
CA VAL A 80 1.16 14.74 11.47
C VAL A 80 1.65 14.12 10.17
N THR A 81 0.72 13.73 9.30
CA THR A 81 1.06 13.16 8.00
C THR A 81 0.69 14.10 6.87
N SER A 82 1.48 14.08 5.81
CA SER A 82 1.22 14.77 4.55
C SER A 82 1.55 13.85 3.38
N PHE A 83 1.05 14.17 2.19
CA PHE A 83 1.39 13.42 0.98
C PHE A 83 1.38 14.30 -0.26
N VAL A 84 2.10 13.87 -1.28
CA VAL A 84 2.03 14.38 -2.65
C VAL A 84 1.71 13.20 -3.55
N GLU A 85 0.65 13.31 -4.34
CA GLU A 85 0.21 12.28 -5.28
C GLU A 85 0.58 12.61 -6.73
N ASN A 86 0.50 11.61 -7.61
CA ASN A 86 0.84 11.73 -9.03
C ASN A 86 2.29 12.22 -9.26
N VAL A 87 3.22 11.79 -8.44
CA VAL A 87 4.65 12.07 -8.59
C VAL A 87 5.24 11.06 -9.57
N PRO A 88 5.63 11.48 -10.78
CA PRO A 88 6.13 10.54 -11.79
C PRO A 88 7.51 10.00 -11.41
N GLU A 89 7.84 8.78 -11.88
CA GLU A 89 9.15 8.14 -11.73
C GLU A 89 10.20 8.78 -12.65
N SER A 90 10.47 10.07 -12.43
CA SER A 90 11.36 10.92 -13.23
C SER A 90 12.19 11.83 -12.32
N ALA A 91 12.84 12.85 -12.90
CA ALA A 91 13.55 13.89 -12.14
C ALA A 91 12.62 14.65 -11.16
N ASP A 92 11.32 14.69 -11.43
CA ASP A 92 10.35 15.30 -10.51
C ASP A 92 10.26 14.58 -9.18
N ALA A 93 10.46 13.26 -9.15
CA ALA A 93 10.49 12.51 -7.89
C ALA A 93 11.60 13.03 -6.96
N GLU A 94 12.82 13.26 -7.48
CA GLU A 94 13.91 13.81 -6.66
C GLU A 94 13.55 15.19 -6.11
N ARG A 95 12.97 16.07 -6.94
CA ARG A 95 12.55 17.42 -6.52
C ARG A 95 11.50 17.35 -5.40
N VAL A 96 10.45 16.55 -5.58
CA VAL A 96 9.38 16.40 -4.57
C VAL A 96 9.92 15.83 -3.27
N LEU A 97 10.74 14.78 -3.32
CA LEU A 97 11.33 14.17 -2.13
C LEU A 97 12.25 15.15 -1.38
N ARG A 98 13.01 15.98 -2.10
CA ARG A 98 13.85 17.03 -1.54
C ARG A 98 13.02 18.13 -0.87
N ASP A 99 11.93 18.55 -1.51
CA ASP A 99 10.99 19.52 -0.96
C ASP A 99 10.35 19.00 0.35
N LEU A 100 9.92 17.73 0.36
CA LEU A 100 9.38 17.08 1.55
C LEU A 100 10.41 17.03 2.70
N ALA A 101 11.66 16.71 2.40
CA ALA A 101 12.74 16.74 3.41
C ALA A 101 12.99 18.16 3.92
N GLY A 102 12.99 19.15 3.04
CA GLY A 102 13.17 20.58 3.39
C GLY A 102 12.03 21.17 4.23
N GLN A 103 10.83 20.60 4.18
CA GLN A 103 9.68 21.00 5.01
C GLN A 103 9.76 20.48 6.46
N GLY A 104 10.85 19.81 6.82
CA GLY A 104 11.09 19.31 8.17
C GLY A 104 10.37 17.98 8.48
N ASN A 105 10.01 17.22 7.47
CA ASN A 105 9.54 15.87 7.67
C ASN A 105 10.70 14.98 8.17
N GLN A 106 10.43 14.18 9.21
CA GLN A 106 11.42 13.37 9.90
C GLN A 106 11.45 11.92 9.41
N LEU A 107 10.36 11.48 8.78
CA LEU A 107 10.19 10.17 8.14
C LEU A 107 9.47 10.37 6.80
N ILE A 108 10.05 9.87 5.71
CA ILE A 108 9.50 10.03 4.36
C ILE A 108 9.39 8.66 3.71
N PHE A 109 8.18 8.34 3.22
CA PHE A 109 7.88 7.14 2.47
C PHE A 109 7.82 7.45 0.97
N GLY A 110 8.67 6.83 0.19
CA GLY A 110 8.58 6.80 -1.27
C GLY A 110 7.98 5.46 -1.70
N THR A 111 6.83 5.49 -2.36
CA THR A 111 5.95 4.33 -2.47
C THR A 111 5.98 3.65 -3.83
N THR A 112 7.08 3.72 -4.58
CA THR A 112 7.21 3.03 -5.86
C THR A 112 8.66 2.69 -6.18
N PHE A 113 8.86 1.66 -7.00
CA PHE A 113 10.16 1.15 -7.43
C PHE A 113 11.07 2.21 -8.05
N GLY A 114 10.53 3.06 -8.92
CA GLY A 114 11.31 4.06 -9.66
C GLY A 114 11.85 5.23 -8.82
N TYR A 115 11.47 5.33 -7.52
CA TYR A 115 12.05 6.34 -6.63
C TYR A 115 13.40 5.94 -6.03
N MET A 116 13.98 4.80 -6.41
CA MET A 116 15.21 4.27 -5.82
C MET A 116 16.39 5.24 -5.92
N GLU A 117 16.73 5.69 -7.12
CA GLU A 117 17.85 6.64 -7.30
C GLU A 117 17.55 8.04 -6.75
N PRO A 118 16.34 8.62 -6.95
CA PRO A 118 15.93 9.84 -6.27
C PRO A 118 16.07 9.79 -4.75
N LEU A 119 15.58 8.73 -4.10
CA LEU A 119 15.67 8.57 -2.65
C LEU A 119 17.10 8.46 -2.14
N LEU A 120 17.97 7.72 -2.84
CA LEU A 120 19.37 7.60 -2.46
C LEU A 120 20.09 8.96 -2.47
N LYS A 121 19.84 9.78 -3.50
CA LYS A 121 20.42 11.12 -3.60
C LYS A 121 19.91 12.03 -2.49
N VAL A 122 18.59 12.07 -2.28
CA VAL A 122 18.00 12.92 -1.24
C VAL A 122 18.41 12.47 0.15
N ALA A 123 18.50 11.16 0.40
CA ALA A 123 18.97 10.62 1.67
C ALA A 123 20.41 11.02 2.00
N ALA A 124 21.29 11.06 1.00
CA ALA A 124 22.66 11.51 1.16
C ALA A 124 22.75 12.99 1.58
N ASP A 125 21.89 13.84 1.04
CA ASP A 125 21.86 15.28 1.33
C ASP A 125 21.12 15.62 2.64
N HIS A 126 20.28 14.70 3.14
CA HIS A 126 19.45 14.88 4.36
C HIS A 126 19.69 13.77 5.39
N PRO A 127 20.89 13.65 5.99
CA PRO A 127 21.25 12.52 6.84
C PRO A 127 20.44 12.39 8.13
N ALA A 128 19.78 13.47 8.58
CA ALA A 128 18.90 13.45 9.75
C ALA A 128 17.48 12.94 9.46
N VAL A 129 17.08 12.88 8.18
CA VAL A 129 15.76 12.40 7.75
C VAL A 129 15.82 10.90 7.53
N LYS A 130 14.79 10.18 7.95
CA LYS A 130 14.61 8.74 7.74
C LYS A 130 13.80 8.53 6.47
N PHE A 131 14.24 7.61 5.62
CA PHE A 131 13.58 7.28 4.37
C PHE A 131 13.17 5.81 4.33
N GLU A 132 11.95 5.57 3.87
CA GLU A 132 11.38 4.26 3.61
C GLU A 132 11.06 4.15 2.12
N HIS A 133 11.60 3.15 1.44
CA HIS A 133 11.42 2.96 0.01
C HIS A 133 10.69 1.65 -0.28
N ALA A 134 9.49 1.74 -0.86
CA ALA A 134 8.74 0.56 -1.30
C ALA A 134 9.41 -0.09 -2.52
N THR A 135 9.50 -1.41 -2.50
CA THR A 135 9.95 -2.28 -3.59
C THR A 135 11.37 -2.05 -4.11
N GLY A 136 12.16 -1.19 -3.45
CA GLY A 136 13.55 -0.95 -3.78
C GLY A 136 14.50 -2.05 -3.28
N TYR A 137 15.74 -2.05 -3.79
CA TYR A 137 16.78 -2.98 -3.36
C TYR A 137 18.11 -2.30 -2.98
N LYS A 138 18.21 -0.97 -3.08
CA LYS A 138 19.35 -0.18 -2.64
C LYS A 138 19.02 0.54 -1.34
N GLN A 139 19.96 0.56 -0.41
CA GLN A 139 19.81 1.11 0.93
C GLN A 139 20.95 2.06 1.27
N ALA A 140 20.75 2.89 2.32
CA ALA A 140 21.76 3.76 2.91
C ALA A 140 21.60 3.79 4.44
N ALA A 141 22.49 4.48 5.15
CA ALA A 141 22.45 4.58 6.61
C ALA A 141 21.12 5.14 7.15
N ASN A 142 20.44 6.01 6.37
CA ASN A 142 19.16 6.60 6.68
C ASN A 142 18.06 6.25 5.66
N LEU A 143 18.26 5.20 4.86
CA LEU A 143 17.27 4.69 3.90
C LEU A 143 17.13 3.18 4.05
N ARG A 144 15.92 2.72 4.32
CA ARG A 144 15.51 1.32 4.40
C ARG A 144 14.57 0.99 3.25
N THR A 145 14.62 -0.23 2.75
CA THR A 145 13.66 -0.74 1.77
C THR A 145 12.63 -1.63 2.43
N TYR A 146 11.39 -1.60 1.94
CA TYR A 146 10.34 -2.49 2.35
C TYR A 146 9.54 -2.98 1.14
N ASP A 147 8.99 -4.18 1.23
CA ASP A 147 8.19 -4.79 0.17
C ASP A 147 7.17 -5.73 0.79
N SER A 148 6.20 -6.14 0.00
CA SER A 148 5.22 -7.15 0.35
C SER A 148 5.32 -8.36 -0.57
N ARG A 149 5.00 -9.55 -0.04
CA ARG A 149 5.01 -10.82 -0.80
C ARG A 149 3.73 -10.94 -1.63
N THR A 150 3.49 -9.96 -2.52
CA THR A 150 2.30 -9.88 -3.39
C THR A 150 2.04 -11.16 -4.15
N TYR A 151 3.10 -11.91 -4.48
CA TYR A 151 3.01 -13.21 -5.14
C TYR A 151 2.24 -14.28 -4.34
N GLU A 152 2.11 -14.11 -3.01
CA GLU A 152 1.30 -15.00 -2.17
C GLU A 152 -0.19 -14.78 -2.46
N GLY A 153 -0.63 -13.51 -2.56
CA GLY A 153 -1.97 -13.14 -2.99
C GLY A 153 -2.28 -13.58 -4.42
N ALA A 154 -1.32 -13.38 -5.33
CA ALA A 154 -1.42 -13.83 -6.71
C ALA A 154 -1.60 -15.36 -6.83
N TYR A 155 -0.86 -16.14 -6.06
CA TYR A 155 -1.02 -17.61 -6.03
C TYR A 155 -2.42 -18.01 -5.55
N MET A 156 -2.91 -17.42 -4.45
CA MET A 156 -4.24 -17.72 -3.93
C MET A 156 -5.34 -17.35 -4.92
N ALA A 157 -5.23 -16.21 -5.60
CA ALA A 157 -6.12 -15.83 -6.71
C ALA A 157 -6.05 -16.84 -7.84
N GLY A 158 -4.84 -17.33 -8.17
CA GLY A 158 -4.61 -18.38 -9.15
C GLY A 158 -5.37 -19.67 -8.83
N VAL A 159 -5.35 -20.13 -7.57
CA VAL A 159 -6.11 -21.33 -7.13
C VAL A 159 -7.58 -21.21 -7.50
N ILE A 160 -8.19 -20.05 -7.28
CA ILE A 160 -9.58 -19.78 -7.67
C ILE A 160 -9.71 -19.74 -9.20
N ALA A 161 -8.81 -19.02 -9.89
CA ALA A 161 -8.85 -18.86 -11.34
C ALA A 161 -8.84 -20.21 -12.08
N GLY A 162 -7.98 -21.13 -11.64
CA GLY A 162 -7.87 -22.48 -12.25
C GLY A 162 -9.17 -23.29 -12.15
N LYS A 163 -9.95 -23.09 -11.09
CA LYS A 163 -11.26 -23.73 -10.90
C LYS A 163 -12.39 -23.03 -11.66
N MET A 164 -12.34 -21.71 -11.75
CA MET A 164 -13.43 -20.89 -12.28
C MET A 164 -13.39 -20.72 -13.81
N THR A 165 -12.23 -20.90 -14.44
CA THR A 165 -12.12 -20.82 -15.90
C THR A 165 -12.83 -21.97 -16.60
N ARG A 166 -13.48 -21.65 -17.72
CA ARG A 166 -14.11 -22.63 -18.64
C ARG A 166 -13.29 -22.86 -19.88
N THR A 167 -12.41 -21.92 -20.23
CA THR A 167 -11.58 -21.98 -21.45
C THR A 167 -10.18 -22.52 -21.20
N ASN A 168 -9.79 -22.69 -19.94
CA ASN A 168 -8.41 -22.96 -19.49
C ASN A 168 -7.42 -21.85 -19.89
N THR A 169 -7.92 -20.69 -20.32
CA THR A 169 -7.12 -19.54 -20.74
C THR A 169 -7.37 -18.37 -19.78
N LEU A 170 -6.32 -18.01 -19.06
CA LEU A 170 -6.33 -16.85 -18.17
C LEU A 170 -5.67 -15.66 -18.87
N GLY A 171 -6.10 -14.46 -18.53
CA GLY A 171 -5.51 -13.23 -19.04
C GLY A 171 -4.89 -12.40 -17.91
N VAL A 172 -3.68 -11.89 -18.12
CA VAL A 172 -3.02 -10.97 -17.16
C VAL A 172 -2.73 -9.64 -17.83
N VAL A 173 -3.27 -8.57 -17.28
CA VAL A 173 -2.84 -7.21 -17.62
C VAL A 173 -1.66 -6.86 -16.72
N ALA A 174 -0.47 -6.67 -17.33
CA ALA A 174 0.78 -6.48 -16.61
C ALA A 174 1.32 -5.05 -16.80
N SER A 175 1.82 -4.45 -15.74
CA SER A 175 2.38 -3.10 -15.73
C SER A 175 3.76 -3.03 -16.38
N ILE A 176 4.82 -3.17 -15.61
CA ILE A 176 6.22 -3.02 -16.02
C ILE A 176 6.96 -4.34 -15.82
N PRO A 177 7.84 -4.79 -16.76
CA PRO A 177 8.48 -6.09 -16.69
C PRO A 177 9.66 -6.14 -15.71
N ILE A 178 9.39 -5.91 -14.42
CA ILE A 178 10.32 -6.07 -13.31
C ILE A 178 10.13 -7.42 -12.61
N PRO A 179 11.11 -7.89 -11.81
CA PRO A 179 11.05 -9.18 -11.13
C PRO A 179 9.80 -9.41 -10.30
N GLU A 180 9.31 -8.37 -9.62
CA GLU A 180 8.07 -8.43 -8.83
C GLU A 180 6.87 -8.82 -9.69
N VAL A 181 6.62 -8.08 -10.78
CA VAL A 181 5.48 -8.31 -11.68
C VAL A 181 5.57 -9.69 -12.35
N ILE A 182 6.76 -10.08 -12.79
CA ILE A 182 7.01 -11.41 -13.39
C ILE A 182 6.73 -12.51 -12.36
N ARG A 183 7.16 -12.35 -11.11
CA ARG A 183 6.92 -13.26 -10.00
C ARG A 183 5.42 -13.41 -9.71
N ASN A 184 4.66 -12.30 -9.74
CA ASN A 184 3.21 -12.33 -9.53
C ASN A 184 2.49 -13.09 -10.66
N ILE A 185 2.83 -12.85 -11.93
CA ILE A 185 2.30 -13.57 -13.10
C ILE A 185 2.57 -15.07 -12.96
N ASN A 186 3.80 -15.42 -12.61
CA ASN A 186 4.23 -16.79 -12.44
C ASN A 186 3.47 -17.48 -11.29
N SER A 187 3.36 -16.82 -10.15
CA SER A 187 2.70 -17.38 -8.96
C SER A 187 1.19 -17.54 -9.18
N PHE A 188 0.54 -16.60 -9.87
CA PHE A 188 -0.84 -16.73 -10.30
C PHE A 188 -1.02 -17.96 -11.20
N THR A 189 -0.12 -18.17 -12.17
CA THR A 189 -0.16 -19.33 -13.06
C THR A 189 0.08 -20.63 -12.29
N LEU A 190 1.05 -20.69 -11.38
CA LEU A 190 1.32 -21.86 -10.53
C LEU A 190 0.11 -22.20 -9.65
N GLY A 191 -0.54 -21.18 -9.05
CA GLY A 191 -1.77 -21.35 -8.29
C GLY A 191 -2.89 -21.94 -9.14
N ALA A 192 -3.09 -21.41 -10.33
CA ALA A 192 -4.11 -21.90 -11.24
C ALA A 192 -3.84 -23.35 -11.72
N GLN A 193 -2.57 -23.67 -12.00
CA GLN A 193 -2.17 -25.02 -12.38
C GLN A 193 -2.28 -26.03 -11.23
N SER A 194 -2.20 -25.59 -9.99
CA SER A 194 -2.44 -26.47 -8.83
C SER A 194 -3.88 -27.00 -8.77
N SER A 195 -4.83 -26.24 -9.33
CA SER A 195 -6.24 -26.63 -9.45
C SER A 195 -6.59 -27.23 -10.82
N ASN A 196 -5.87 -26.82 -11.87
CA ASN A 196 -6.12 -27.26 -13.25
C ASN A 196 -4.81 -27.22 -14.07
N PRO A 197 -4.15 -28.36 -14.28
CA PRO A 197 -2.85 -28.41 -14.97
C PRO A 197 -2.91 -28.04 -16.46
N LYS A 198 -4.10 -27.85 -17.06
CA LYS A 198 -4.27 -27.45 -18.46
C LYS A 198 -4.19 -25.95 -18.68
N ILE A 199 -4.05 -25.16 -17.61
CA ILE A 199 -4.05 -23.71 -17.66
C ILE A 199 -2.95 -23.16 -18.55
N LYS A 200 -3.35 -22.18 -19.36
CA LYS A 200 -2.49 -21.26 -20.10
C LYS A 200 -2.77 -19.84 -19.66
N THR A 201 -1.72 -19.07 -19.43
CA THR A 201 -1.80 -17.66 -19.06
C THR A 201 -1.27 -16.82 -20.20
N LYS A 202 -2.12 -15.98 -20.78
CA LYS A 202 -1.78 -14.93 -21.74
C LYS A 202 -1.58 -13.62 -21.00
N LEU A 203 -0.71 -12.76 -21.51
CA LEU A 203 -0.48 -11.45 -20.89
C LEU A 203 -0.33 -10.35 -21.94
N VAL A 204 -0.68 -9.14 -21.53
CA VAL A 204 -0.43 -7.89 -22.26
C VAL A 204 0.24 -6.89 -21.32
N TRP A 205 1.39 -6.36 -21.76
CA TRP A 205 2.12 -5.32 -21.04
C TRP A 205 1.59 -3.94 -21.41
N VAL A 206 1.22 -3.14 -20.41
CA VAL A 206 0.82 -1.73 -20.62
C VAL A 206 1.99 -0.77 -20.47
N ASN A 207 3.10 -1.21 -19.85
CA ASN A 207 4.33 -0.45 -19.58
C ASN A 207 4.10 0.81 -18.73
N GLU A 208 3.08 0.81 -17.90
CA GLU A 208 2.72 1.84 -16.94
C GLU A 208 2.10 1.21 -15.71
N TRP A 209 2.20 1.86 -14.54
CA TRP A 209 1.55 1.41 -13.33
C TRP A 209 0.05 1.69 -13.37
N PHE A 210 -0.33 2.91 -13.77
CA PHE A 210 -1.69 3.40 -13.79
C PHE A 210 -2.03 4.04 -15.13
N ASN A 211 -2.81 3.36 -15.95
CA ASN A 211 -3.37 3.89 -17.20
C ASN A 211 -4.68 3.18 -17.54
N PRO A 212 -5.82 3.61 -16.96
CA PRO A 212 -7.11 2.95 -17.14
C PRO A 212 -7.52 2.72 -18.61
N PRO A 213 -7.30 3.64 -19.57
CA PRO A 213 -7.55 3.37 -20.99
C PRO A 213 -6.74 2.21 -21.54
N LYS A 214 -5.42 2.16 -21.33
CA LYS A 214 -4.56 1.06 -21.79
C LYS A 214 -4.89 -0.25 -21.11
N GLU A 215 -5.22 -0.23 -19.83
CA GLU A 215 -5.65 -1.41 -19.06
C GLU A 215 -6.96 -1.99 -19.64
N THR A 216 -7.92 -1.13 -20.02
CA THR A 216 -9.17 -1.51 -20.69
C THR A 216 -8.90 -2.16 -22.05
N GLU A 217 -8.01 -1.59 -22.85
CA GLU A 217 -7.61 -2.14 -24.16
C GLU A 217 -6.93 -3.50 -24.00
N ALA A 218 -5.99 -3.62 -23.06
CA ALA A 218 -5.28 -4.85 -22.74
C ALA A 218 -6.25 -5.95 -22.29
N ALA A 219 -7.15 -5.66 -21.36
CA ALA A 219 -8.17 -6.58 -20.88
C ALA A 219 -9.09 -7.04 -22.01
N THR A 220 -9.54 -6.11 -22.87
CA THR A 220 -10.37 -6.41 -24.04
C THR A 220 -9.62 -7.32 -25.02
N SER A 221 -8.35 -7.07 -25.29
CA SER A 221 -7.50 -7.90 -26.15
C SER A 221 -7.38 -9.33 -25.62
N LEU A 222 -7.14 -9.50 -24.32
CA LEU A 222 -7.03 -10.79 -23.66
C LEU A 222 -8.35 -11.57 -23.73
N ILE A 223 -9.48 -10.90 -23.51
CA ILE A 223 -10.82 -11.51 -23.62
C ILE A 223 -11.09 -11.97 -25.05
N ASN A 224 -10.78 -11.14 -26.05
CA ASN A 224 -10.90 -11.51 -27.47
C ASN A 224 -9.95 -12.67 -27.84
N GLY A 225 -8.82 -12.77 -27.16
CA GLY A 225 -7.86 -13.88 -27.26
C GLY A 225 -8.29 -15.16 -26.53
N GLY A 226 -9.51 -15.22 -25.96
CA GLY A 226 -10.10 -16.40 -25.34
C GLY A 226 -9.96 -16.49 -23.82
N ALA A 227 -9.39 -15.48 -23.15
CA ALA A 227 -9.36 -15.45 -21.69
C ALA A 227 -10.77 -15.19 -21.13
N ASP A 228 -11.18 -15.97 -20.14
CA ASP A 228 -12.47 -15.83 -19.48
C ASP A 228 -12.36 -15.48 -17.99
N VAL A 229 -11.14 -15.54 -17.44
CA VAL A 229 -10.78 -15.05 -16.11
C VAL A 229 -9.55 -14.15 -16.23
N LEU A 230 -9.64 -12.94 -15.72
CA LEU A 230 -8.59 -11.93 -15.78
C LEU A 230 -7.95 -11.68 -14.40
N PHE A 231 -6.67 -11.41 -14.43
CA PHE A 231 -5.87 -10.93 -13.32
C PHE A 231 -5.13 -9.66 -13.75
N GLN A 232 -4.79 -8.81 -12.82
CA GLN A 232 -4.03 -7.59 -13.10
C GLN A 232 -2.87 -7.42 -12.14
N ASN A 233 -1.83 -6.74 -12.62
CA ASN A 233 -0.76 -6.16 -11.82
C ASN A 233 -0.57 -4.71 -12.27
N THR A 234 -1.66 -3.97 -12.26
CA THR A 234 -1.81 -2.55 -12.55
C THR A 234 -2.69 -1.92 -11.50
N ASP A 235 -2.62 -0.60 -11.34
CA ASP A 235 -3.11 0.08 -10.15
C ASP A 235 -4.58 0.51 -10.24
N SER A 236 -5.23 0.42 -11.42
CA SER A 236 -6.63 0.85 -11.56
C SER A 236 -7.62 -0.30 -11.48
N ALA A 237 -8.90 0.02 -11.29
CA ALA A 237 -9.99 -0.95 -11.36
C ALA A 237 -10.49 -1.24 -12.80
N ALA A 238 -9.79 -0.77 -13.85
CA ALA A 238 -10.25 -0.84 -15.22
C ALA A 238 -10.38 -2.28 -15.74
N VAL A 239 -9.47 -3.17 -15.36
CA VAL A 239 -9.51 -4.59 -15.76
C VAL A 239 -10.77 -5.27 -15.24
N LEU A 240 -11.08 -5.08 -13.94
CA LEU A 240 -12.27 -5.66 -13.32
C LEU A 240 -13.56 -5.10 -13.94
N LYS A 241 -13.63 -3.78 -14.18
CA LYS A 241 -14.76 -3.14 -14.87
C LYS A 241 -14.95 -3.70 -16.27
N THR A 242 -13.86 -3.83 -17.03
CA THR A 242 -13.89 -4.39 -18.39
C THR A 242 -14.36 -5.85 -18.38
N ALA A 243 -13.89 -6.66 -17.43
CA ALA A 243 -14.36 -8.03 -17.27
C ALA A 243 -15.86 -8.08 -17.03
N GLN A 244 -16.38 -7.22 -16.15
CA GLN A 244 -17.83 -7.11 -15.88
C GLN A 244 -18.62 -6.75 -17.13
N ASP A 245 -18.20 -5.73 -17.86
CA ASP A 245 -18.88 -5.23 -19.07
C ASP A 245 -18.91 -6.29 -20.18
N LYS A 246 -17.90 -7.16 -20.22
CA LYS A 246 -17.76 -8.26 -21.19
C LYS A 246 -18.32 -9.60 -20.68
N GLY A 247 -18.94 -9.64 -19.48
CA GLY A 247 -19.49 -10.87 -18.90
C GLY A 247 -18.43 -11.92 -18.58
N LYS A 248 -17.21 -11.47 -18.21
CA LYS A 248 -16.07 -12.29 -17.76
C LYS A 248 -15.86 -12.14 -16.29
N ARG A 249 -14.90 -12.88 -15.73
CA ARG A 249 -14.56 -12.82 -14.31
C ARG A 249 -13.16 -12.22 -14.13
N ALA A 250 -12.93 -11.58 -12.98
CA ALA A 250 -11.65 -10.99 -12.67
C ALA A 250 -11.41 -10.87 -11.17
N PHE A 251 -10.18 -10.54 -10.82
CA PHE A 251 -9.74 -10.30 -9.44
C PHE A 251 -9.50 -8.82 -9.20
N GLY A 252 -9.71 -8.38 -7.96
CA GLY A 252 -9.17 -7.13 -7.45
C GLY A 252 -7.68 -7.30 -7.07
N TRP A 253 -6.95 -6.20 -7.12
CA TRP A 253 -5.52 -6.14 -6.84
C TRP A 253 -5.19 -4.97 -5.91
N ASP A 254 -4.28 -5.18 -4.96
CA ASP A 254 -3.81 -4.26 -3.93
C ASP A 254 -4.85 -3.82 -2.89
N SER A 255 -6.13 -3.74 -3.25
CA SER A 255 -7.23 -3.41 -2.36
C SER A 255 -8.48 -4.25 -2.64
N ASP A 256 -9.49 -4.19 -1.76
CA ASP A 256 -10.79 -4.80 -2.04
C ASP A 256 -11.53 -4.00 -3.13
N MET A 257 -11.52 -4.55 -4.33
CA MET A 257 -12.13 -3.97 -5.52
C MET A 257 -13.56 -4.44 -5.79
N THR A 258 -14.21 -5.13 -4.86
CA THR A 258 -15.58 -5.68 -5.05
C THR A 258 -16.56 -4.65 -5.61
N ALA A 259 -16.52 -3.40 -5.11
CA ALA A 259 -17.43 -2.34 -5.52
C ALA A 259 -17.28 -1.91 -6.99
N TYR A 260 -16.11 -2.15 -7.61
CA TYR A 260 -15.84 -1.71 -8.99
C TYR A 260 -16.36 -2.65 -10.07
N GLY A 261 -16.67 -3.89 -9.72
CA GLY A 261 -17.21 -4.86 -10.67
C GLY A 261 -17.83 -6.08 -9.97
N PRO A 262 -18.89 -5.88 -9.14
CA PRO A 262 -19.40 -6.92 -8.22
C PRO A 262 -19.86 -8.20 -8.92
N LYS A 263 -20.26 -8.15 -10.19
CA LYS A 263 -20.70 -9.32 -10.97
C LYS A 263 -19.51 -10.10 -11.58
N ALA A 264 -18.39 -9.43 -11.80
CA ALA A 264 -17.17 -10.05 -12.34
C ALA A 264 -16.23 -10.52 -11.24
N HIS A 265 -16.28 -9.89 -10.07
CA HIS A 265 -15.34 -10.08 -8.99
C HIS A 265 -15.33 -11.51 -8.47
N LEU A 266 -14.13 -12.10 -8.37
CA LEU A 266 -13.90 -13.43 -7.79
C LEU A 266 -13.32 -13.37 -6.39
N ALA A 267 -12.39 -12.50 -6.17
CA ALA A 267 -11.75 -12.17 -4.90
C ALA A 267 -10.81 -10.97 -5.11
N SER A 268 -10.33 -10.35 -4.05
CA SER A 268 -9.28 -9.34 -4.12
C SER A 268 -8.03 -9.78 -3.36
N ALA A 269 -6.88 -9.77 -4.02
CA ALA A 269 -5.59 -9.90 -3.37
C ALA A 269 -5.16 -8.51 -2.86
N ILE A 270 -5.13 -8.35 -1.55
CA ILE A 270 -4.91 -7.04 -0.93
C ILE A 270 -3.53 -6.92 -0.31
N ILE A 271 -3.05 -5.68 -0.22
CA ILE A 271 -1.88 -5.31 0.58
C ILE A 271 -2.35 -4.45 1.75
N ASN A 272 -2.06 -4.88 2.96
CA ASN A 272 -2.29 -4.14 4.18
C ASN A 272 -0.98 -3.52 4.68
N TRP A 273 -0.69 -2.30 4.26
CA TRP A 273 0.50 -1.55 4.68
C TRP A 273 0.43 -1.03 6.12
N GLY A 274 -0.77 -0.99 6.71
CA GLY A 274 -1.00 -0.43 8.05
C GLY A 274 -0.04 -0.96 9.12
N PRO A 275 0.07 -2.28 9.33
CA PRO A 275 0.97 -2.84 10.35
C PRO A 275 2.43 -2.43 10.17
N TYR A 276 2.92 -2.44 8.92
CA TYR A 276 4.29 -2.02 8.63
C TYR A 276 4.52 -0.53 8.92
N TYR A 277 3.64 0.33 8.43
CA TYR A 277 3.77 1.78 8.62
C TYR A 277 3.67 2.21 10.08
N VAL A 278 2.76 1.59 10.83
CA VAL A 278 2.66 1.80 12.29
C VAL A 278 3.95 1.34 12.98
N SER A 279 4.50 0.18 12.62
CA SER A 279 5.75 -0.33 13.18
C SER A 279 6.95 0.58 12.86
N ALA A 280 7.10 1.01 11.61
CA ALA A 280 8.17 1.91 11.18
C ALA A 280 8.08 3.28 11.87
N THR A 281 6.86 3.83 11.98
CA THR A 281 6.60 5.10 12.67
C THR A 281 6.90 4.99 14.16
N ARG A 282 6.47 3.91 14.82
CA ARG A 282 6.78 3.65 16.24
C ARG A 282 8.27 3.61 16.49
N ALA A 283 9.00 2.84 15.67
CA ALA A 283 10.45 2.76 15.77
C ALA A 283 11.13 4.13 15.58
N ALA A 284 10.61 4.96 14.67
CA ALA A 284 11.13 6.31 14.44
C ALA A 284 10.87 7.25 15.65
N LEU A 285 9.66 7.20 16.23
CA LEU A 285 9.28 7.95 17.43
C LEU A 285 10.10 7.58 18.67
N GLU A 286 10.44 6.30 18.80
CA GLU A 286 11.18 5.74 19.93
C GLU A 286 12.70 5.78 19.75
N GLY A 287 13.19 6.32 18.62
CA GLY A 287 14.61 6.38 18.31
C GLY A 287 15.25 5.01 18.00
N GLN A 288 14.42 4.00 17.73
CA GLN A 288 14.84 2.62 17.43
C GLN A 288 14.89 2.31 15.94
N TRP A 289 14.48 3.28 15.09
CA TRP A 289 14.51 3.11 13.65
C TRP A 289 15.95 3.07 13.14
N ASN A 290 16.28 2.03 12.37
CA ASN A 290 17.57 1.86 11.76
C ASN A 290 17.43 1.86 10.23
N GLY A 291 18.26 2.64 9.57
CA GLY A 291 18.46 2.56 8.12
C GLY A 291 19.21 1.30 7.72
N GLY A 292 19.33 1.08 6.43
CA GLY A 292 19.84 -0.16 5.88
C GLY A 292 18.88 -1.33 6.06
N GLY A 293 19.18 -2.46 5.43
CA GLY A 293 18.32 -3.62 5.49
C GLY A 293 17.06 -3.53 4.63
N ALA A 294 16.40 -4.67 4.47
CA ALA A 294 15.18 -4.84 3.72
C ALA A 294 14.14 -5.59 4.55
N VAL A 295 12.88 -5.20 4.39
CA VAL A 295 11.74 -5.87 5.01
C VAL A 295 10.85 -6.40 3.90
N TRP A 296 10.41 -7.67 4.00
CA TRP A 296 9.55 -8.28 3.00
C TRP A 296 8.46 -9.10 3.70
N TRP A 297 7.31 -8.47 3.91
CA TRP A 297 6.20 -9.03 4.66
C TRP A 297 5.17 -9.71 3.74
N GLY A 298 4.51 -10.74 4.26
CA GLY A 298 3.52 -11.52 3.53
C GLY A 298 2.28 -11.83 4.37
N VAL A 299 1.67 -12.96 4.05
CA VAL A 299 0.50 -13.50 4.79
C VAL A 299 0.86 -13.74 6.26
N LYS A 300 2.09 -14.15 6.53
CA LYS A 300 2.58 -14.42 7.90
C LYS A 300 2.48 -13.19 8.80
N GLU A 301 2.86 -12.03 8.29
CA GLU A 301 2.85 -10.76 9.03
C GLU A 301 1.51 -10.00 8.89
N GLY A 302 0.56 -10.54 8.11
CA GLY A 302 -0.73 -9.90 7.84
C GLY A 302 -0.66 -8.75 6.83
N ALA A 303 0.43 -8.67 6.05
CA ALA A 303 0.58 -7.67 4.98
C ALA A 303 -0.13 -8.09 3.70
N ILE A 304 -0.31 -9.38 3.45
CA ILE A 304 -1.01 -9.92 2.27
C ILE A 304 -2.20 -10.75 2.72
N ASP A 305 -3.32 -10.58 2.02
CA ASP A 305 -4.50 -11.43 2.19
C ASP A 305 -5.25 -11.59 0.85
N LEU A 306 -6.12 -12.60 0.78
CA LEU A 306 -7.13 -12.76 -0.26
C LEU A 306 -8.50 -12.63 0.40
N VAL A 307 -9.26 -11.62 0.01
CA VAL A 307 -10.52 -11.23 0.68
C VAL A 307 -11.70 -11.23 -0.29
N SER A 308 -12.90 -11.13 0.27
CA SER A 308 -14.15 -10.96 -0.49
C SER A 308 -14.35 -12.01 -1.58
N ILE A 309 -14.03 -13.29 -1.24
CA ILE A 309 -14.20 -14.39 -2.18
C ILE A 309 -15.70 -14.54 -2.55
N ALA A 310 -16.00 -14.51 -3.85
CA ALA A 310 -17.35 -14.56 -4.37
C ALA A 310 -18.11 -15.82 -3.92
N GLU A 311 -19.42 -15.68 -3.74
CA GLU A 311 -20.26 -16.76 -3.22
C GLU A 311 -20.27 -18.00 -4.12
N ASP A 312 -20.21 -17.81 -5.44
CA ASP A 312 -20.24 -18.86 -6.45
C ASP A 312 -18.88 -19.60 -6.63
N VAL A 313 -17.82 -19.20 -5.93
CA VAL A 313 -16.59 -19.99 -5.84
C VAL A 313 -16.89 -21.25 -5.02
N PRO A 314 -16.59 -22.44 -5.54
CA PRO A 314 -16.89 -23.70 -4.85
C PRO A 314 -16.27 -23.80 -3.46
N ALA A 315 -16.99 -24.46 -2.54
CA ALA A 315 -16.58 -24.59 -1.13
C ALA A 315 -15.23 -25.32 -0.96
N ASP A 316 -14.95 -26.32 -1.80
CA ASP A 316 -13.66 -27.03 -1.82
C ASP A 316 -12.51 -26.11 -2.23
N THR A 317 -12.76 -25.18 -3.14
CA THR A 317 -11.78 -24.18 -3.58
C THR A 317 -11.54 -23.13 -2.51
N LYS A 318 -12.60 -22.65 -1.83
CA LYS A 318 -12.47 -21.75 -0.67
C LYS A 318 -11.66 -22.41 0.45
N ALA A 319 -11.94 -23.68 0.76
CA ALA A 319 -11.19 -24.45 1.74
C ALA A 319 -9.71 -24.60 1.35
N ARG A 320 -9.41 -24.83 0.05
CA ARG A 320 -8.03 -24.91 -0.45
C ARG A 320 -7.30 -23.57 -0.30
N VAL A 321 -7.94 -22.45 -0.56
CA VAL A 321 -7.36 -21.12 -0.34
C VAL A 321 -7.02 -20.91 1.14
N GLU A 322 -7.92 -21.27 2.06
CA GLU A 322 -7.67 -21.15 3.50
C GLU A 322 -6.54 -22.09 3.98
N GLU A 323 -6.42 -23.29 3.40
CA GLU A 323 -5.30 -24.20 3.66
C GLU A 323 -3.96 -23.57 3.22
N VAL A 324 -3.91 -23.00 2.00
CA VAL A 324 -2.73 -22.29 1.51
C VAL A 324 -2.39 -21.10 2.41
N LYS A 325 -3.38 -20.29 2.75
CA LYS A 325 -3.21 -19.13 3.64
C LYS A 325 -2.64 -19.54 5.00
N LYS A 326 -3.18 -20.61 5.59
CA LYS A 326 -2.67 -21.18 6.84
C LYS A 326 -1.22 -21.65 6.70
N GLY A 327 -0.92 -22.40 5.64
CA GLY A 327 0.42 -22.92 5.40
C GLY A 327 1.47 -21.83 5.12
N LEU A 328 1.08 -20.71 4.46
CA LEU A 328 1.94 -19.53 4.32
C LEU A 328 2.20 -18.84 5.66
N ARG A 329 1.19 -18.80 6.53
CA ARG A 329 1.30 -18.18 7.87
C ARG A 329 2.20 -18.96 8.79
N ASP A 330 2.09 -20.28 8.82
CA ASP A 330 2.85 -21.16 9.71
C ASP A 330 4.13 -21.74 9.08
N GLY A 331 4.39 -21.43 7.78
CA GLY A 331 5.59 -21.86 7.06
C GLY A 331 5.55 -23.30 6.55
N SER A 332 4.42 -24.01 6.68
CA SER A 332 4.27 -25.39 6.20
C SER A 332 4.01 -25.50 4.70
N PHE A 333 3.72 -24.39 4.02
CA PHE A 333 3.49 -24.32 2.59
C PHE A 333 4.47 -23.33 1.92
N ALA A 334 5.03 -23.75 0.78
CA ALA A 334 5.87 -22.92 -0.06
C ALA A 334 5.35 -22.94 -1.50
N ILE A 335 5.03 -21.77 -2.03
CA ILE A 335 4.55 -21.58 -3.42
C ILE A 335 5.62 -22.03 -4.41
N TRP A 336 6.86 -21.58 -4.19
CA TRP A 336 8.01 -21.83 -5.05
C TRP A 336 8.80 -23.05 -4.56
N LYS A 337 8.11 -24.22 -4.59
CA LYS A 337 8.71 -25.52 -4.30
C LYS A 337 8.71 -26.37 -5.57
N GLY A 338 9.87 -26.85 -5.96
CA GLY A 338 10.06 -27.66 -7.18
C GLY A 338 9.42 -29.07 -7.13
N PRO A 339 9.26 -29.70 -8.30
CA PRO A 339 9.88 -29.29 -9.57
C PRO A 339 9.11 -28.17 -10.28
N ILE A 340 9.81 -27.13 -10.70
CA ILE A 340 9.24 -26.04 -11.50
C ILE A 340 10.07 -25.91 -12.79
N MET A 341 9.38 -25.80 -13.92
CA MET A 341 9.97 -25.58 -15.24
C MET A 341 9.65 -24.17 -15.71
N ASP A 342 10.56 -23.55 -16.45
CA ASP A 342 10.22 -22.37 -17.23
C ASP A 342 9.37 -22.70 -18.45
N ASN A 343 8.90 -21.69 -19.16
CA ASN A 343 8.04 -21.87 -20.33
C ASN A 343 8.79 -22.35 -21.59
N THR A 344 10.11 -22.52 -21.52
CA THR A 344 10.94 -23.18 -22.54
C THR A 344 11.15 -24.67 -22.25
N GLY A 345 10.74 -25.15 -21.06
CA GLY A 345 10.92 -26.50 -20.60
C GLY A 345 12.21 -26.73 -19.79
N LYS A 346 12.95 -25.69 -19.47
CA LYS A 346 14.16 -25.80 -18.65
C LYS A 346 13.79 -25.86 -17.15
N PRO A 347 14.38 -26.77 -16.36
CA PRO A 347 14.18 -26.80 -14.91
C PRO A 347 14.74 -25.52 -14.24
N VAL A 348 13.92 -24.85 -13.43
CA VAL A 348 14.32 -23.68 -12.62
C VAL A 348 14.39 -24.02 -11.13
N LEU A 349 13.58 -24.96 -10.66
CA LEU A 349 13.70 -25.57 -9.33
C LEU A 349 13.61 -27.10 -9.48
N LYS A 350 14.52 -27.82 -8.83
CA LYS A 350 14.51 -29.29 -8.79
C LYS A 350 13.42 -29.79 -7.84
N LYS A 351 13.14 -31.09 -7.88
CA LYS A 351 12.20 -31.71 -6.94
C LYS A 351 12.60 -31.39 -5.48
N ASP A 352 11.61 -30.94 -4.70
CA ASP A 352 11.73 -30.58 -3.28
C ASP A 352 12.61 -29.35 -2.96
N GLU A 353 13.21 -28.72 -3.97
CA GLU A 353 13.93 -27.47 -3.82
C GLU A 353 12.94 -26.32 -3.54
N VAL A 354 13.22 -25.50 -2.54
CA VAL A 354 12.42 -24.32 -2.18
C VAL A 354 13.21 -23.06 -2.51
N ALA A 355 12.59 -22.17 -3.24
CA ALA A 355 13.22 -20.88 -3.59
C ALA A 355 13.43 -20.00 -2.34
N ASP A 356 14.61 -19.41 -2.24
CA ASP A 356 14.91 -18.37 -1.25
C ASP A 356 14.51 -16.96 -1.75
N ASP A 357 14.61 -15.97 -0.87
CA ASP A 357 14.28 -14.59 -1.21
C ASP A 357 15.19 -14.01 -2.31
N LYS A 358 16.44 -14.46 -2.39
CA LYS A 358 17.38 -14.04 -3.43
C LYS A 358 16.92 -14.56 -4.81
N PHE A 359 16.52 -15.81 -4.89
CA PHE A 359 15.96 -16.39 -6.11
C PHE A 359 14.68 -15.63 -6.51
N LEU A 360 13.77 -15.42 -5.57
CA LEU A 360 12.50 -14.73 -5.81
C LEU A 360 12.70 -13.29 -6.26
N GLY A 361 13.66 -12.57 -5.67
CA GLY A 361 14.01 -11.20 -6.07
C GLY A 361 14.67 -11.09 -7.45
N GLY A 362 15.22 -12.17 -7.99
CA GLY A 362 15.91 -12.22 -9.28
C GLY A 362 15.12 -12.86 -10.41
N ILE A 363 13.81 -13.12 -10.25
CA ILE A 363 13.01 -13.82 -11.28
C ILE A 363 12.91 -12.97 -12.55
N HIS A 364 13.37 -13.55 -13.67
CA HIS A 364 13.38 -12.92 -15.00
C HIS A 364 12.94 -13.91 -16.12
N PHE A 365 12.18 -14.92 -15.76
CA PHE A 365 11.65 -15.95 -16.67
C PHE A 365 10.16 -16.16 -16.39
N PHE A 366 9.45 -16.75 -17.35
CA PHE A 366 8.10 -17.23 -17.13
C PHE A 366 8.10 -18.74 -16.81
N VAL A 367 7.21 -19.16 -15.91
CA VAL A 367 6.96 -20.58 -15.64
C VAL A 367 6.18 -21.24 -16.80
N LYS A 368 6.27 -22.55 -16.89
CA LYS A 368 5.49 -23.35 -17.84
C LYS A 368 4.00 -22.99 -17.74
N GLY A 369 3.39 -22.72 -18.89
CA GLY A 369 1.98 -22.32 -18.99
C GLY A 369 1.78 -20.83 -19.21
N VAL A 370 2.75 -19.98 -18.94
CA VAL A 370 2.73 -18.56 -19.35
C VAL A 370 3.19 -18.47 -20.81
N GLU A 371 2.39 -17.81 -21.65
CA GLU A 371 2.69 -17.61 -23.07
C GLU A 371 3.52 -16.32 -23.27
N GLY A 372 4.50 -16.36 -24.17
CA GLY A 372 5.33 -15.21 -24.51
C GLY A 372 6.74 -15.23 -23.93
N LYS A 373 7.41 -14.10 -23.99
CA LYS A 373 8.77 -13.88 -23.47
C LYS A 373 8.79 -12.66 -22.54
N VAL A 374 9.67 -12.69 -21.56
CA VAL A 374 9.93 -11.52 -20.73
C VAL A 374 10.57 -10.42 -21.59
N PRO A 375 10.00 -9.20 -21.64
CA PRO A 375 10.61 -8.08 -22.36
C PRO A 375 12.01 -7.76 -21.81
N GLY A 376 12.96 -7.47 -22.69
CA GLY A 376 14.35 -7.11 -22.29
C GLY A 376 15.19 -8.27 -21.76
N GLY A 377 14.65 -9.50 -21.68
CA GLY A 377 15.43 -10.68 -21.36
C GLY A 377 16.55 -10.90 -22.40
N ALA A 378 17.76 -11.23 -21.96
CA ALA A 378 18.89 -11.50 -22.83
C ALA A 378 18.49 -12.52 -23.91
N LYS A 379 18.86 -12.22 -25.17
CA LYS A 379 18.68 -13.11 -26.33
C LYS A 379 19.47 -14.39 -26.15
#